data_34b3846e7ac705e72cf35846696e1440
#
_entry.id   34b3846e7ac705e72cf35846696e1440
#
_cell.length_a   1.000
_cell.length_b   1.000
_cell.length_c   1.000
_cell.angle_alpha   90.00
_cell.angle_beta   90.00
_cell.angle_gamma   90.00
#
_symmetry.space_group_name_H-M   'P 1'
#
loop_
_entity.id
_entity.type
_entity.pdbx_description
1 polymer ?
#
loop_
_entity_poly.entity_id
_entity_poly.type
_entity_poly.pdbx_seq_one_letter_code
_entity_poly.pdbx_strand_id
1 'polypeptide(L)'
;MGTISKNFSYKEFEESETAVRKGIANVINTTEIRDSVKALVLNVLQPLRDAWGKSLHINSGYRCPALNEAVGGVPTSQHCFDDMTEILTDKGWRSNETISLDDKVFTYNFSTSKIELKPINEIIRRQFNGQLYRISGKQIDVVCTDKHNVIVKYDYHKYKRRGSNKISPEGQAYFDSLKTDNDKWHFEKMQDVFGKRRKFMTCGYSAEKADYDVGFMRFIMAVVSDGYFGTHCGTTPFIGFHVKKERKITYLCNLMDELGIRYSLRKQKDETFSFYIGKATAEKALDIIGKGKNLPPYILKADSDTLRELIDTYAFFDGCRDKRPNNVVMNITTVNSHNASILQAMCILSGMRCVLGSHEGACNTIRGKKVKKAQRVYSLSICPDLTSSKFKEESSEIVEYNGEVWCIRDDNDTVIIRRNGRVTIQGNCKGEAADVACDNPYELASLAKELNLSYDQMILYPTFVHFSHKLNGKQRKKILYNWRYKGKKDL
;
A
#
# COMPACT_ATOMS: atom_id res chain seq x y z
N MET A 1 8.73 -32.85 7.42
CA MET A 1 10.10 -32.32 7.23
C MET A 1 10.49 -32.59 5.78
N GLY A 2 10.60 -31.57 4.92
CA GLY A 2 10.70 -31.79 3.49
C GLY A 2 12.12 -31.60 2.96
N THR A 3 12.60 -32.57 2.16
CA THR A 3 13.78 -32.43 1.31
C THR A 3 13.48 -31.43 0.19
N ILE A 4 14.42 -30.52 -0.09
CA ILE A 4 14.27 -29.53 -1.17
C ILE A 4 14.89 -30.06 -2.46
N SER A 5 16.10 -30.65 -2.33
CA SER A 5 16.86 -31.22 -3.43
C SER A 5 17.69 -32.40 -2.94
N LYS A 6 18.55 -32.96 -3.82
CA LYS A 6 19.41 -34.12 -3.48
C LYS A 6 20.28 -33.86 -2.25
N ASN A 7 20.76 -32.63 -2.04
CA ASN A 7 21.74 -32.31 -1.00
C ASN A 7 21.24 -31.29 0.04
N PHE A 8 20.03 -30.73 -0.12
CA PHE A 8 19.53 -29.67 0.75
C PHE A 8 18.12 -29.97 1.29
N SER A 9 17.92 -29.66 2.54
CA SER A 9 16.64 -29.74 3.24
C SER A 9 16.26 -28.41 3.90
N TYR A 10 14.98 -28.16 4.19
CA TYR A 10 14.58 -26.96 4.93
C TYR A 10 15.21 -26.89 6.32
N LYS A 11 15.46 -28.04 6.94
CA LYS A 11 16.05 -28.12 8.27
C LYS A 11 17.41 -27.42 8.34
N GLU A 12 18.26 -27.55 7.33
CA GLU A 12 19.57 -26.89 7.27
C GLU A 12 19.46 -25.35 7.29
N PHE A 13 18.38 -24.80 6.74
CA PHE A 13 18.12 -23.37 6.78
C PHE A 13 17.51 -22.91 8.12
N GLU A 14 16.93 -23.81 8.86
CA GLU A 14 16.32 -23.57 10.19
C GLU A 14 17.33 -23.78 11.33
N GLU A 15 18.44 -24.49 11.10
CA GLU A 15 19.44 -24.79 12.11
C GLU A 15 20.19 -23.55 12.59
N SER A 16 20.33 -23.41 13.91
CA SER A 16 21.11 -22.35 14.57
C SER A 16 21.51 -22.79 15.97
N GLU A 17 22.80 -22.81 16.25
CA GLU A 17 23.32 -23.08 17.61
C GLU A 17 22.75 -22.11 18.65
N THR A 18 22.58 -20.85 18.28
CA THR A 18 22.00 -19.84 19.19
C THR A 18 20.52 -20.11 19.46
N ALA A 19 19.76 -20.59 18.47
CA ALA A 19 18.37 -20.97 18.65
C ALA A 19 18.26 -22.11 19.65
N VAL A 20 19.08 -23.15 19.50
CA VAL A 20 19.12 -24.30 20.43
C VAL A 20 19.51 -23.85 21.83
N ARG A 21 20.61 -23.07 21.98
CA ARG A 21 21.08 -22.59 23.28
C ARG A 21 20.09 -21.70 24.02
N LYS A 22 19.29 -20.92 23.29
CA LYS A 22 18.31 -19.98 23.88
C LYS A 22 16.87 -20.52 23.88
N GLY A 23 16.64 -21.75 23.43
CA GLY A 23 15.31 -22.35 23.38
C GLY A 23 14.35 -21.66 22.41
N ILE A 24 14.88 -21.08 21.33
CA ILE A 24 14.08 -20.33 20.33
C ILE A 24 13.66 -21.30 19.22
N ALA A 25 12.36 -21.39 18.94
CA ALA A 25 11.83 -22.14 17.83
C ALA A 25 12.08 -21.38 16.51
N ASN A 26 13.12 -21.79 15.75
CA ASN A 26 13.45 -21.22 14.47
C ASN A 26 12.95 -22.12 13.33
N VAL A 27 11.67 -21.97 12.97
CA VAL A 27 10.98 -22.81 11.98
C VAL A 27 10.40 -21.96 10.87
N ILE A 28 10.59 -22.39 9.63
CA ILE A 28 9.97 -21.77 8.45
C ILE A 28 8.50 -22.21 8.39
N ASN A 29 7.60 -21.34 8.78
CA ASN A 29 6.17 -21.60 8.92
C ASN A 29 5.30 -21.07 7.77
N THR A 30 5.87 -20.31 6.83
CA THR A 30 5.16 -19.76 5.68
C THR A 30 5.55 -20.44 4.37
N THR A 31 4.60 -20.64 3.47
CA THR A 31 4.80 -21.24 2.14
C THR A 31 5.76 -20.38 1.31
N GLU A 32 5.64 -19.08 1.41
CA GLU A 32 6.46 -18.13 0.65
C GLU A 32 7.94 -18.21 1.00
N ILE A 33 8.30 -18.23 2.30
CA ILE A 33 9.69 -18.40 2.71
C ILE A 33 10.20 -19.77 2.24
N ARG A 34 9.37 -20.80 2.30
CA ARG A 34 9.69 -22.13 1.76
C ARG A 34 9.99 -22.07 0.26
N ASP A 35 9.16 -21.38 -0.50
CA ASP A 35 9.33 -21.22 -1.95
C ASP A 35 10.55 -20.39 -2.29
N SER A 36 10.86 -19.33 -1.54
CA SER A 36 12.07 -18.52 -1.69
C SER A 36 13.33 -19.36 -1.41
N VAL A 37 13.35 -20.12 -0.32
CA VAL A 37 14.45 -21.03 0.01
C VAL A 37 14.59 -22.12 -1.06
N LYS A 38 13.47 -22.70 -1.50
CA LYS A 38 13.47 -23.70 -2.58
C LYS A 38 14.00 -23.12 -3.87
N ALA A 39 13.62 -21.92 -4.26
CA ALA A 39 14.11 -21.25 -5.45
C ALA A 39 15.63 -20.96 -5.37
N LEU A 40 16.12 -20.47 -4.23
CA LEU A 40 17.55 -20.29 -3.99
C LEU A 40 18.32 -21.61 -4.11
N VAL A 41 17.80 -22.67 -3.50
CA VAL A 41 18.43 -24.00 -3.56
C VAL A 41 18.47 -24.52 -4.99
N LEU A 42 17.35 -24.55 -5.69
CA LEU A 42 17.27 -25.15 -7.03
C LEU A 42 18.02 -24.36 -8.11
N ASN A 43 18.04 -23.04 -8.01
CA ASN A 43 18.62 -22.17 -9.03
C ASN A 43 20.08 -21.75 -8.75
N VAL A 44 20.54 -21.88 -7.49
CA VAL A 44 21.89 -21.45 -7.11
C VAL A 44 22.63 -22.56 -6.36
N LEU A 45 22.14 -23.00 -5.20
CA LEU A 45 22.95 -23.80 -4.28
C LEU A 45 23.15 -25.26 -4.76
N GLN A 46 22.12 -25.91 -5.31
CA GLN A 46 22.25 -27.29 -5.79
C GLN A 46 23.14 -27.38 -7.04
N PRO A 47 22.96 -26.56 -8.10
CA PRO A 47 23.90 -26.54 -9.23
C PRO A 47 25.35 -26.20 -8.82
N LEU A 48 25.50 -25.26 -7.89
CA LEU A 48 26.80 -24.90 -7.35
C LEU A 48 27.44 -26.07 -6.58
N ARG A 49 26.66 -26.76 -5.76
CA ARG A 49 27.10 -27.95 -4.99
C ARG A 49 27.52 -29.10 -5.91
N ASP A 50 26.77 -29.34 -6.96
CA ASP A 50 27.08 -30.41 -7.92
C ASP A 50 28.41 -30.14 -8.68
N ALA A 51 28.64 -28.88 -9.08
CA ALA A 51 29.89 -28.47 -9.76
C ALA A 51 31.07 -28.35 -8.79
N TRP A 52 30.83 -27.89 -7.55
CA TRP A 52 31.85 -27.75 -6.52
C TRP A 52 32.42 -29.09 -6.05
N GLY A 53 31.62 -30.15 -6.13
CA GLY A 53 32.04 -31.52 -5.78
C GLY A 53 32.22 -31.77 -4.26
N LYS A 54 32.11 -30.74 -3.42
CA LYS A 54 32.26 -30.82 -1.95
C LYS A 54 30.98 -30.35 -1.24
N SER A 55 30.82 -30.66 0.04
CA SER A 55 29.72 -30.18 0.84
C SER A 55 29.72 -28.66 0.92
N LEU A 56 28.52 -28.06 0.82
CA LEU A 56 28.28 -26.66 1.11
C LEU A 56 27.53 -26.60 2.43
N HIS A 57 28.05 -25.87 3.39
CA HIS A 57 27.40 -25.67 4.69
C HIS A 57 26.67 -24.34 4.74
N ILE A 58 25.41 -24.35 5.15
CA ILE A 58 24.61 -23.15 5.36
C ILE A 58 24.92 -22.60 6.76
N ASN A 59 25.75 -21.55 6.84
CA ASN A 59 26.07 -20.90 8.12
C ASN A 59 24.90 -20.10 8.69
N SER A 60 24.09 -19.56 7.80
CA SER A 60 22.92 -18.80 8.14
C SER A 60 21.94 -18.84 6.97
N GLY A 61 20.84 -19.47 7.19
CA GLY A 61 19.70 -19.49 6.29
C GLY A 61 18.59 -18.60 6.81
N TYR A 62 17.53 -19.22 7.29
CA TYR A 62 16.39 -18.54 7.89
C TYR A 62 16.67 -18.18 9.36
N ARG A 63 16.24 -16.99 9.76
CA ARG A 63 16.19 -16.56 11.17
C ARG A 63 14.81 -16.00 11.47
N CYS A 64 14.11 -16.61 12.40
CA CYS A 64 12.92 -15.98 12.96
C CYS A 64 13.30 -14.69 13.73
N PRO A 65 12.36 -13.75 13.94
CA PRO A 65 12.67 -12.46 14.60
C PRO A 65 13.36 -12.61 15.93
N ALA A 66 12.89 -13.51 16.79
CA ALA A 66 13.47 -13.76 18.10
C ALA A 66 14.92 -14.29 18.03
N LEU A 67 15.22 -15.14 17.06
CA LEU A 67 16.58 -15.61 16.84
C LEU A 67 17.49 -14.50 16.31
N ASN A 68 17.00 -13.70 15.40
CA ASN A 68 17.77 -12.61 14.83
C ASN A 68 18.17 -11.57 15.89
N GLU A 69 17.25 -11.22 16.78
CA GLU A 69 17.53 -10.40 17.97
C GLU A 69 18.55 -11.06 18.88
N ALA A 70 18.37 -12.33 19.17
CA ALA A 70 19.22 -13.12 20.07
C ALA A 70 20.69 -13.24 19.62
N VAL A 71 20.96 -13.18 18.30
CA VAL A 71 22.32 -13.22 17.76
C VAL A 71 22.95 -11.82 17.58
N GLY A 72 22.26 -10.75 18.02
CA GLY A 72 22.70 -9.38 17.77
C GLY A 72 22.76 -9.10 16.25
N GLY A 73 22.04 -9.89 15.46
CA GLY A 73 21.88 -9.64 14.04
C GLY A 73 21.27 -8.27 13.86
N VAL A 74 21.72 -7.53 12.85
CA VAL A 74 20.99 -6.34 12.42
C VAL A 74 19.57 -6.82 12.16
N PRO A 75 18.58 -6.29 12.89
CA PRO A 75 17.19 -6.68 12.67
C PRO A 75 16.92 -6.56 11.18
N THR A 76 16.63 -7.67 10.53
CA THR A 76 16.66 -7.80 9.05
C THR A 76 15.61 -6.94 8.35
N SER A 77 14.71 -6.34 9.09
CA SER A 77 13.81 -5.33 8.57
C SER A 77 14.41 -3.93 8.68
N GLN A 78 15.27 -3.58 7.74
CA GLN A 78 15.66 -2.18 7.48
C GLN A 78 14.61 -1.44 6.65
N HIS A 79 13.37 -1.95 6.59
CA HIS A 79 12.30 -1.47 5.72
C HIS A 79 11.09 -1.02 6.54
N CYS A 80 11.30 -0.16 7.53
CA CYS A 80 10.26 0.26 8.46
C CYS A 80 9.82 1.70 8.21
N PHE A 81 8.58 1.98 8.62
CA PHE A 81 7.97 3.31 8.65
C PHE A 81 8.00 3.89 10.07
N ASP A 82 7.78 5.18 10.19
CA ASP A 82 7.56 5.85 11.47
C ASP A 82 6.18 5.50 12.07
N ASP A 83 5.97 5.88 13.33
CA ASP A 83 4.75 5.66 14.11
C ASP A 83 3.52 6.41 13.56
N MET A 84 3.72 7.50 12.80
CA MET A 84 2.63 8.26 12.17
C MET A 84 2.06 7.60 10.91
N THR A 85 2.71 6.58 10.40
CA THR A 85 2.27 5.87 9.19
C THR A 85 1.16 4.88 9.52
N GLU A 86 0.10 4.88 8.71
CA GLU A 86 -1.02 3.95 8.78
C GLU A 86 -1.02 3.01 7.58
N ILE A 87 -1.55 1.80 7.74
CA ILE A 87 -1.66 0.77 6.70
C ILE A 87 -3.13 0.50 6.41
N LEU A 88 -3.48 0.30 5.13
CA LEU A 88 -4.84 0.00 4.69
C LEU A 88 -5.15 -1.49 4.86
N THR A 89 -6.18 -1.78 5.67
CA THR A 89 -6.69 -3.12 5.94
C THR A 89 -8.14 -3.26 5.52
N ASP A 90 -8.67 -4.49 5.59
CA ASP A 90 -10.09 -4.79 5.39
C ASP A 90 -11.02 -4.13 6.42
N LYS A 91 -10.46 -3.61 7.51
CA LYS A 91 -11.14 -2.84 8.55
C LYS A 91 -10.86 -1.33 8.46
N GLY A 92 -10.31 -0.85 7.32
CA GLY A 92 -9.89 0.53 7.11
C GLY A 92 -8.43 0.79 7.50
N TRP A 93 -8.07 2.04 7.73
CA TRP A 93 -6.71 2.44 8.08
C TRP A 93 -6.36 2.05 9.51
N ARG A 94 -5.22 1.39 9.69
CA ARG A 94 -4.67 0.93 10.97
C ARG A 94 -3.32 1.58 11.24
N SER A 95 -3.17 2.11 12.45
CA SER A 95 -1.88 2.54 12.97
C SER A 95 -1.10 1.36 13.53
N ASN A 96 0.17 1.60 13.88
CA ASN A 96 1.00 0.64 14.60
C ASN A 96 0.32 0.05 15.86
N GLU A 97 -0.40 0.88 16.61
CA GLU A 97 -1.09 0.46 17.84
C GLU A 97 -2.32 -0.39 17.60
N THR A 98 -2.99 -0.21 16.46
CA THR A 98 -4.32 -0.80 16.19
C THR A 98 -4.30 -1.98 15.23
N ILE A 99 -3.20 -2.20 14.51
CA ILE A 99 -3.05 -3.31 13.57
C ILE A 99 -2.87 -4.65 14.31
N SER A 100 -3.48 -5.70 13.80
CA SER A 100 -3.45 -7.06 14.35
C SER A 100 -3.17 -8.08 13.25
N LEU A 101 -2.67 -9.27 13.62
CA LEU A 101 -2.52 -10.43 12.71
C LEU A 101 -3.86 -10.96 12.18
N ASP A 102 -4.97 -10.63 12.85
CA ASP A 102 -6.32 -10.96 12.39
C ASP A 102 -6.84 -10.01 11.30
N ASP A 103 -6.11 -8.93 11.00
CA ASP A 103 -6.44 -8.03 9.89
C ASP A 103 -5.93 -8.62 8.57
N LYS A 104 -6.63 -8.29 7.48
CA LYS A 104 -6.11 -8.51 6.12
C LYS A 104 -5.72 -7.18 5.51
N VAL A 105 -4.62 -7.15 4.78
CA VAL A 105 -4.11 -5.91 4.16
C VAL A 105 -4.39 -5.88 2.68
N PHE A 106 -4.69 -4.70 2.16
CA PHE A 106 -4.70 -4.44 0.73
C PHE A 106 -3.27 -4.26 0.24
N THR A 107 -2.87 -5.06 -0.73
CA THR A 107 -1.51 -5.16 -1.24
C THR A 107 -1.52 -5.19 -2.77
N TYR A 108 -0.49 -4.65 -3.42
CA TYR A 108 -0.38 -4.59 -4.86
C TYR A 108 0.39 -5.79 -5.39
N ASN A 109 -0.23 -6.57 -6.25
CA ASN A 109 0.41 -7.71 -6.91
C ASN A 109 1.02 -7.28 -8.25
N PHE A 110 2.35 -7.35 -8.37
CA PHE A 110 3.06 -6.99 -9.59
C PHE A 110 2.75 -7.90 -10.79
N SER A 111 2.41 -9.16 -10.53
CA SER A 111 2.10 -10.13 -11.60
C SER A 111 0.75 -9.86 -12.25
N THR A 112 -0.25 -9.49 -11.46
CA THR A 112 -1.61 -9.18 -11.93
C THR A 112 -1.83 -7.69 -12.20
N SER A 113 -0.94 -6.83 -11.69
CA SER A 113 -1.10 -5.37 -11.66
C SER A 113 -2.39 -4.91 -10.95
N LYS A 114 -2.86 -5.69 -9.98
CA LYS A 114 -4.08 -5.44 -9.21
C LYS A 114 -3.78 -5.32 -7.72
N ILE A 115 -4.71 -4.71 -7.00
CA ILE A 115 -4.73 -4.73 -5.54
C ILE A 115 -5.57 -5.91 -5.08
N GLU A 116 -5.03 -6.70 -4.16
CA GLU A 116 -5.62 -7.90 -3.59
C GLU A 116 -5.60 -7.83 -2.08
N LEU A 117 -6.52 -8.52 -1.43
CA LEU A 117 -6.58 -8.63 0.03
C LEU A 117 -5.81 -9.89 0.50
N LYS A 118 -4.78 -9.70 1.32
CA LYS A 118 -3.91 -10.78 1.82
C LYS A 118 -3.87 -10.81 3.35
N PRO A 119 -3.63 -11.96 3.97
CA PRO A 119 -3.34 -12.03 5.41
C PRO A 119 -2.05 -11.30 5.74
N ILE A 120 -1.94 -10.83 6.97
CA ILE A 120 -0.68 -10.34 7.54
C ILE A 120 0.10 -11.54 8.06
N ASN A 121 1.28 -11.80 7.51
CA ASN A 121 2.13 -12.91 7.94
C ASN A 121 2.95 -12.55 9.19
N GLU A 122 3.32 -11.28 9.34
CA GLU A 122 4.13 -10.78 10.46
C GLU A 122 3.92 -9.28 10.66
N ILE A 123 3.93 -8.83 11.90
CA ILE A 123 4.00 -7.41 12.28
C ILE A 123 5.33 -7.18 12.98
N ILE A 124 6.15 -6.32 12.39
CA ILE A 124 7.49 -5.99 12.87
C ILE A 124 7.44 -4.65 13.56
N ARG A 125 7.85 -4.59 14.82
CA ARG A 125 7.99 -3.37 15.63
C ARG A 125 9.36 -3.34 16.29
N ARG A 126 9.99 -2.18 16.33
CA ARG A 126 11.28 -2.04 17.02
C ARG A 126 11.55 -0.61 17.44
N GLN A 127 12.27 -0.45 18.53
CA GLN A 127 12.86 0.83 18.87
C GLN A 127 13.97 1.18 17.87
N PHE A 128 13.97 2.42 17.41
CA PHE A 128 14.92 2.94 16.45
C PHE A 128 15.43 4.30 16.92
N ASN A 129 16.73 4.46 16.90
CA ASN A 129 17.38 5.74 17.17
C ASN A 129 18.36 6.01 16.04
N GLY A 130 18.08 7.01 15.21
CA GLY A 130 18.88 7.32 14.04
C GLY A 130 18.12 8.15 13.01
N GLN A 131 18.57 8.10 11.77
CA GLN A 131 18.05 8.93 10.69
C GLN A 131 16.99 8.20 9.88
N LEU A 132 15.84 8.85 9.70
CA LEU A 132 14.81 8.45 8.74
C LEU A 132 14.85 9.38 7.52
N TYR A 133 14.48 8.84 6.38
CA TYR A 133 14.41 9.54 5.11
C TYR A 133 12.96 9.94 4.85
N ARG A 134 12.72 11.23 4.67
CA ARG A 134 11.40 11.77 4.38
C ARG A 134 11.34 12.34 2.97
N ILE A 135 10.28 11.98 2.26
CA ILE A 135 9.87 12.62 1.01
C ILE A 135 8.47 13.18 1.23
N SER A 136 8.35 14.51 1.17
CA SER A 136 7.09 15.19 1.49
C SER A 136 6.68 16.19 0.40
N GLY A 137 5.38 16.43 0.28
CA GLY A 137 4.82 17.38 -0.66
C GLY A 137 3.29 17.42 -0.61
N LYS A 138 2.68 18.12 -1.57
CA LYS A 138 1.21 18.26 -1.61
C LYS A 138 0.48 16.92 -1.77
N GLN A 139 1.11 15.95 -2.40
CA GLN A 139 0.49 14.69 -2.83
C GLN A 139 1.16 13.44 -2.25
N ILE A 140 2.29 13.59 -1.57
CA ILE A 140 3.09 12.51 -1.01
C ILE A 140 3.62 12.92 0.35
N ASP A 141 3.65 12.00 1.30
CA ASP A 141 4.39 12.10 2.56
C ASP A 141 4.77 10.69 3.00
N VAL A 142 6.05 10.38 2.95
CA VAL A 142 6.62 9.07 3.30
C VAL A 142 7.82 9.32 4.20
N VAL A 143 7.86 8.62 5.33
CA VAL A 143 9.00 8.60 6.25
C VAL A 143 9.35 7.15 6.51
N CYS A 144 10.57 6.78 6.17
CA CYS A 144 11.03 5.40 6.34
C CYS A 144 12.55 5.34 6.47
N THR A 145 13.05 4.15 6.79
CA THR A 145 14.48 3.87 6.85
C THR A 145 15.14 3.96 5.47
N ASP A 146 16.45 4.16 5.44
CA ASP A 146 17.29 4.33 4.24
C ASP A 146 17.15 3.20 3.22
N LYS A 147 17.08 1.96 3.69
CA LYS A 147 17.00 0.75 2.83
C LYS A 147 15.57 0.32 2.49
N HIS A 148 14.57 1.08 2.91
CA HIS A 148 13.17 0.76 2.60
C HIS A 148 12.94 0.63 1.09
N ASN A 149 12.18 -0.39 0.68
CA ASN A 149 11.80 -0.60 -0.71
C ASN A 149 10.66 0.33 -1.09
N VAL A 150 10.91 1.28 -1.96
CA VAL A 150 9.88 2.16 -2.52
C VAL A 150 9.48 1.70 -3.92
N ILE A 151 8.19 1.80 -4.25
CA ILE A 151 7.67 1.48 -5.58
C ILE A 151 7.63 2.76 -6.40
N VAL A 152 8.49 2.80 -7.40
CA VAL A 152 8.69 3.99 -8.22
C VAL A 152 8.76 3.68 -9.70
N LYS A 153 8.65 4.72 -10.51
CA LYS A 153 9.07 4.73 -11.91
C LYS A 153 9.73 6.06 -12.27
N TYR A 154 10.52 6.07 -13.35
CA TYR A 154 11.23 7.26 -13.75
C TYR A 154 10.29 8.40 -14.17
N ASP A 155 10.68 9.64 -13.89
CA ASP A 155 9.98 10.84 -14.35
C ASP A 155 10.79 11.55 -15.43
N TYR A 156 10.48 11.27 -16.70
CA TYR A 156 11.21 11.75 -17.88
C TYR A 156 10.93 13.21 -18.27
N HIS A 157 10.12 13.96 -17.52
CA HIS A 157 9.75 15.33 -17.89
C HIS A 157 10.89 16.39 -17.78
N LYS A 158 12.08 16.00 -17.30
CA LYS A 158 13.18 16.92 -17.00
C LYS A 158 13.83 17.56 -18.26
N TYR A 159 13.61 17.02 -19.44
CA TYR A 159 14.40 17.38 -20.62
C TYR A 159 13.71 18.28 -21.65
N LYS A 160 12.51 18.78 -21.35
CA LYS A 160 11.99 19.91 -22.12
C LYS A 160 12.77 21.17 -21.71
N ARG A 161 13.72 21.61 -22.54
CA ARG A 161 14.40 22.89 -22.35
C ARG A 161 13.34 23.99 -22.21
N ARG A 162 13.50 24.88 -21.20
CA ARG A 162 12.72 26.11 -21.12
C ARG A 162 12.90 26.85 -22.44
N GLY A 163 11.83 27.00 -23.22
CA GLY A 163 11.81 27.81 -24.43
C GLY A 163 11.89 27.09 -25.78
N SER A 164 12.05 25.76 -25.87
CA SER A 164 11.89 25.03 -27.12
C SER A 164 10.94 23.86 -26.98
N ASN A 165 9.94 23.77 -27.85
CA ASN A 165 9.01 22.63 -27.94
C ASN A 165 9.61 21.44 -28.71
N LYS A 166 10.89 21.47 -29.08
CA LYS A 166 11.52 20.43 -29.90
C LYS A 166 12.66 19.79 -29.13
N ILE A 167 12.57 18.49 -28.94
CA ILE A 167 13.66 17.61 -28.50
C ILE A 167 14.44 17.26 -29.78
N SER A 168 15.77 17.20 -29.73
CA SER A 168 16.54 16.74 -30.90
C SER A 168 16.18 15.26 -31.21
N PRO A 169 16.30 14.81 -32.46
CA PRO A 169 16.05 13.41 -32.83
C PRO A 169 16.87 12.44 -32.00
N GLU A 170 18.12 12.75 -31.68
CA GLU A 170 18.98 11.92 -30.80
C GLU A 170 18.48 11.92 -29.37
N GLY A 171 18.03 13.08 -28.87
CA GLY A 171 17.39 13.18 -27.55
C GLY A 171 16.10 12.39 -27.49
N GLN A 172 15.29 12.38 -28.54
CA GLN A 172 14.07 11.58 -28.62
C GLN A 172 14.39 10.09 -28.70
N ALA A 173 15.36 9.66 -29.53
CA ALA A 173 15.80 8.26 -29.61
C ALA A 173 16.36 7.75 -28.27
N TYR A 174 17.15 8.57 -27.56
CA TYR A 174 17.61 8.25 -26.22
C TYR A 174 16.44 8.10 -25.23
N PHE A 175 15.43 8.98 -25.29
CA PHE A 175 14.22 8.83 -24.48
C PHE A 175 13.41 7.61 -24.83
N ASP A 176 13.29 7.28 -26.09
CA ASP A 176 12.53 6.11 -26.54
C ASP A 176 13.26 4.82 -26.18
N SER A 177 14.59 4.80 -26.17
CA SER A 177 15.39 3.69 -25.66
C SER A 177 15.26 3.49 -24.14
N LEU A 178 15.10 4.58 -23.38
CA LEU A 178 14.86 4.52 -21.94
C LEU A 178 13.43 4.10 -21.59
N LYS A 179 12.44 4.39 -22.44
CA LYS A 179 11.02 4.05 -22.18
C LYS A 179 10.75 2.56 -22.16
N THR A 180 11.45 1.75 -22.94
CA THR A 180 11.13 0.35 -23.12
C THR A 180 11.32 -0.50 -21.85
N ASP A 181 12.31 -0.18 -21.00
CA ASP A 181 12.58 -0.94 -19.76
C ASP A 181 12.23 -0.18 -18.46
N ASN A 182 12.19 1.14 -18.50
CA ASN A 182 12.09 2.00 -17.31
C ASN A 182 10.71 2.62 -17.07
N ASP A 183 9.72 2.41 -17.92
CA ASP A 183 8.35 2.92 -17.72
C ASP A 183 7.48 1.96 -16.88
N LYS A 184 8.08 0.89 -16.35
CA LYS A 184 7.42 -0.05 -15.45
C LYS A 184 7.65 0.33 -14.00
N TRP A 185 6.66 0.04 -13.17
CA TRP A 185 6.81 0.11 -11.72
C TRP A 185 7.85 -0.90 -11.26
N HIS A 186 8.78 -0.46 -10.40
CA HIS A 186 9.85 -1.29 -9.86
C HIS A 186 10.24 -0.84 -8.45
N PHE A 187 10.95 -1.71 -7.74
CA PHE A 187 11.49 -1.38 -6.43
C PHE A 187 12.83 -0.67 -6.54
N GLU A 188 12.98 0.46 -5.84
CA GLU A 188 14.28 1.08 -5.51
C GLU A 188 14.39 1.24 -3.99
N LYS A 189 15.61 1.40 -3.47
CA LYS A 189 15.80 1.74 -2.05
C LYS A 189 15.52 3.22 -1.83
N MET A 190 14.99 3.58 -0.64
CA MET A 190 14.71 4.98 -0.33
C MET A 190 15.96 5.85 -0.49
N GLN A 191 17.13 5.42 0.01
CA GLN A 191 18.41 6.13 -0.16
C GLN A 191 18.78 6.36 -1.62
N ASP A 192 18.40 5.45 -2.52
CA ASP A 192 18.74 5.52 -3.94
C ASP A 192 17.82 6.49 -4.71
N VAL A 193 16.61 6.72 -4.23
CA VAL A 193 15.65 7.67 -4.81
C VAL A 193 15.69 9.05 -4.15
N PHE A 194 16.30 9.14 -2.98
CA PHE A 194 16.40 10.37 -2.20
C PHE A 194 17.09 11.48 -3.02
N GLY A 195 16.49 12.65 -3.05
CA GLY A 195 16.96 13.77 -3.89
C GLY A 195 16.75 13.59 -5.39
N LYS A 196 16.17 12.48 -5.87
CA LYS A 196 15.98 12.22 -7.30
C LYS A 196 14.52 12.34 -7.71
N ARG A 197 14.27 12.69 -8.97
CA ARG A 197 12.92 12.71 -9.52
C ARG A 197 12.42 11.31 -9.80
N ARG A 198 11.32 10.95 -9.14
CA ARG A 198 10.58 9.69 -9.36
C ARG A 198 9.08 9.96 -9.35
N LYS A 199 8.33 9.05 -9.94
CA LYS A 199 6.88 8.93 -9.73
C LYS A 199 6.64 7.82 -8.73
N PHE A 200 5.79 8.07 -7.74
CA PHE A 200 5.36 7.09 -6.75
C PHE A 200 3.98 6.56 -7.10
N MET A 201 3.72 5.30 -6.82
CA MET A 201 2.40 4.72 -6.98
C MET A 201 1.52 5.18 -5.80
N THR A 202 0.37 5.79 -6.10
CA THR A 202 -0.53 6.36 -5.09
C THR A 202 -1.88 5.67 -5.01
N CYS A 203 -2.23 4.85 -5.99
CA CYS A 203 -3.48 4.11 -6.08
C CYS A 203 -3.33 2.96 -7.08
N GLY A 204 -4.28 2.04 -7.07
CA GLY A 204 -4.35 0.92 -7.99
C GLY A 204 -5.77 0.37 -8.11
N TYR A 205 -5.95 -0.72 -8.82
CA TYR A 205 -7.25 -1.29 -9.11
C TYR A 205 -7.48 -2.57 -8.30
N SER A 206 -8.50 -2.57 -7.44
CA SER A 206 -8.91 -3.73 -6.66
C SER A 206 -9.44 -4.85 -7.55
N ALA A 207 -9.04 -6.08 -7.24
CA ALA A 207 -9.55 -7.32 -7.85
C ALA A 207 -10.59 -8.03 -6.96
N GLU A 208 -10.90 -7.47 -5.80
CA GLU A 208 -11.87 -8.04 -4.85
C GLU A 208 -13.28 -8.03 -5.47
N LYS A 209 -14.15 -8.87 -4.93
CA LYS A 209 -15.56 -8.90 -5.34
C LYS A 209 -16.44 -8.51 -4.17
N ALA A 210 -17.44 -7.69 -4.44
CA ALA A 210 -18.45 -7.33 -3.44
C ALA A 210 -19.26 -8.57 -3.02
N ASP A 211 -19.36 -8.78 -1.72
CA ASP A 211 -20.20 -9.79 -1.08
C ASP A 211 -21.48 -9.18 -0.47
N TYR A 212 -21.80 -7.96 -0.85
CA TYR A 212 -22.96 -7.18 -0.41
C TYR A 212 -23.82 -6.69 -1.58
N ASP A 213 -25.04 -6.31 -1.30
CA ASP A 213 -25.99 -5.72 -2.26
C ASP A 213 -25.50 -4.33 -2.71
N VAL A 214 -24.87 -4.27 -3.88
CA VAL A 214 -24.29 -3.03 -4.46
C VAL A 214 -25.38 -1.99 -4.71
N GLY A 215 -26.55 -2.38 -5.19
CA GLY A 215 -27.67 -1.49 -5.43
C GLY A 215 -28.13 -0.82 -4.14
N PHE A 216 -28.34 -1.61 -3.09
CA PHE A 216 -28.69 -1.06 -1.78
C PHE A 216 -27.56 -0.20 -1.19
N MET A 217 -26.30 -0.55 -1.45
CA MET A 217 -25.17 0.27 -0.99
C MET A 217 -25.12 1.63 -1.72
N ARG A 218 -25.53 1.72 -2.99
CA ARG A 218 -25.73 3.01 -3.69
C ARG A 218 -26.79 3.87 -2.95
N PHE A 219 -27.88 3.25 -2.53
CA PHE A 219 -28.88 3.95 -1.70
C PHE A 219 -28.29 4.41 -0.36
N ILE A 220 -27.49 3.58 0.31
CA ILE A 220 -26.77 3.95 1.53
C ILE A 220 -25.84 5.15 1.28
N MET A 221 -25.10 5.19 0.16
CA MET A 221 -24.24 6.35 -0.18
C MET A 221 -25.06 7.64 -0.30
N ALA A 222 -26.27 7.58 -0.89
CA ALA A 222 -27.18 8.73 -0.94
C ALA A 222 -27.68 9.13 0.46
N VAL A 223 -28.01 8.15 1.32
CA VAL A 223 -28.44 8.42 2.72
C VAL A 223 -27.30 9.04 3.54
N VAL A 224 -26.07 8.54 3.39
CA VAL A 224 -24.92 9.08 4.13
C VAL A 224 -24.65 10.52 3.73
N SER A 225 -24.76 10.87 2.45
CA SER A 225 -24.55 12.23 1.95
C SER A 225 -25.69 13.19 2.31
N ASP A 226 -26.88 13.04 1.74
CA ASP A 226 -27.98 14.01 1.85
C ASP A 226 -29.18 13.53 2.72
N GLY A 227 -29.22 12.24 3.09
CA GLY A 227 -30.29 11.68 3.88
C GLY A 227 -30.21 12.01 5.37
N TYR A 228 -31.30 11.80 6.09
CA TYR A 228 -31.34 11.84 7.55
C TYR A 228 -32.27 10.77 8.11
N PHE A 229 -32.01 10.34 9.33
CA PHE A 229 -32.90 9.48 10.08
C PHE A 229 -33.82 10.30 10.97
N GLY A 230 -35.09 9.96 10.99
CA GLY A 230 -36.10 10.49 11.90
C GLY A 230 -36.88 9.37 12.56
N THR A 231 -37.76 9.73 13.50
CA THR A 231 -38.68 8.79 14.16
C THR A 231 -40.11 9.32 14.10
N HIS A 232 -41.05 8.43 13.82
CA HIS A 232 -42.48 8.69 13.95
C HIS A 232 -42.92 8.28 15.36
N CYS A 233 -43.65 9.16 16.04
CA CYS A 233 -44.11 8.94 17.42
C CYS A 233 -42.98 8.49 18.37
N GLY A 234 -41.73 8.96 18.15
CA GLY A 234 -40.59 8.68 18.99
C GLY A 234 -39.95 7.29 18.85
N THR A 235 -40.62 6.36 18.15
CA THR A 235 -40.17 4.94 18.11
C THR A 235 -39.88 4.39 16.71
N THR A 236 -40.74 4.70 15.73
CA THR A 236 -40.63 4.10 14.39
C THR A 236 -39.65 4.86 13.50
N PRO A 237 -38.51 4.27 13.10
CA PRO A 237 -37.52 4.96 12.29
C PRO A 237 -38.00 5.16 10.85
N PHE A 238 -37.55 6.23 10.24
CA PHE A 238 -37.70 6.50 8.82
C PHE A 238 -36.45 7.20 8.27
N ILE A 239 -36.27 7.15 6.94
CA ILE A 239 -35.27 7.96 6.23
C ILE A 239 -36.00 9.10 5.52
N GLY A 240 -35.44 10.30 5.63
CA GLY A 240 -35.89 11.46 4.89
C GLY A 240 -34.80 12.08 4.04
N PHE A 241 -35.21 12.71 2.93
CA PHE A 241 -34.35 13.61 2.15
C PHE A 241 -35.11 14.94 1.94
N HIS A 242 -34.37 16.06 1.98
CA HIS A 242 -34.83 17.36 1.58
C HIS A 242 -33.99 17.86 0.42
N VAL A 243 -34.52 17.78 -0.79
CA VAL A 243 -33.77 18.09 -2.01
C VAL A 243 -34.51 19.13 -2.86
N LYS A 244 -33.73 20.06 -3.45
CA LYS A 244 -34.27 21.11 -4.32
C LYS A 244 -33.89 20.89 -5.78
N LYS A 245 -32.71 20.29 -6.02
CA LYS A 245 -32.17 20.11 -7.38
C LYS A 245 -32.89 18.96 -8.09
N GLU A 246 -33.51 19.23 -9.21
CA GLU A 246 -34.27 18.26 -10.02
C GLU A 246 -33.42 16.98 -10.32
N ARG A 247 -32.15 17.15 -10.67
CA ARG A 247 -31.22 16.00 -10.90
C ARG A 247 -31.15 15.03 -9.72
N LYS A 248 -31.17 15.55 -8.46
CA LYS A 248 -31.16 14.72 -7.25
C LYS A 248 -32.48 14.01 -7.02
N ILE A 249 -33.58 14.70 -7.33
CA ILE A 249 -34.93 14.14 -7.22
C ILE A 249 -35.07 12.97 -8.18
N THR A 250 -34.77 13.20 -9.46
CA THR A 250 -34.82 12.17 -10.50
C THR A 250 -33.93 10.97 -10.16
N TYR A 251 -32.73 11.23 -9.69
CA TYR A 251 -31.79 10.14 -9.31
C TYR A 251 -32.34 9.29 -8.17
N LEU A 252 -32.89 9.93 -7.09
CA LEU A 252 -33.47 9.20 -5.97
C LEU A 252 -34.69 8.38 -6.37
N CYS A 253 -35.61 8.96 -7.17
CA CYS A 253 -36.76 8.21 -7.69
C CYS A 253 -36.31 6.97 -8.47
N ASN A 254 -35.45 7.15 -9.47
CA ASN A 254 -34.98 6.04 -10.29
C ASN A 254 -34.28 4.94 -9.46
N LEU A 255 -33.41 5.34 -8.53
CA LEU A 255 -32.71 4.39 -7.68
C LEU A 255 -33.64 3.61 -6.75
N MET A 256 -34.63 4.30 -6.16
CA MET A 256 -35.59 3.64 -5.26
C MET A 256 -36.55 2.74 -6.03
N ASP A 257 -36.97 3.15 -7.23
CA ASP A 257 -37.80 2.34 -8.12
C ASP A 257 -37.04 1.08 -8.60
N GLU A 258 -35.76 1.22 -9.01
CA GLU A 258 -34.86 0.11 -9.35
C GLU A 258 -34.74 -0.91 -8.21
N LEU A 259 -34.67 -0.43 -6.97
CA LEU A 259 -34.51 -1.26 -5.77
C LEU A 259 -35.83 -1.75 -5.16
N GLY A 260 -36.98 -1.36 -5.71
CA GLY A 260 -38.27 -1.68 -5.15
C GLY A 260 -38.55 -1.00 -3.77
N ILE A 261 -37.82 0.07 -3.47
CA ILE A 261 -37.98 0.81 -2.20
C ILE A 261 -39.22 1.70 -2.27
N ARG A 262 -40.19 1.45 -1.40
CA ARG A 262 -41.39 2.29 -1.31
C ARG A 262 -41.05 3.63 -0.63
N TYR A 263 -41.50 4.73 -1.25
CA TYR A 263 -41.33 6.08 -0.72
C TYR A 263 -42.55 6.92 -0.98
N SER A 264 -42.69 8.02 -0.24
CA SER A 264 -43.61 9.11 -0.57
C SER A 264 -42.82 10.39 -0.88
N LEU A 265 -43.31 11.16 -1.84
CA LEU A 265 -42.69 12.41 -2.30
C LEU A 265 -43.67 13.54 -2.12
N ARG A 266 -43.25 14.63 -1.44
CA ARG A 266 -44.09 15.82 -1.23
C ARG A 266 -43.33 17.08 -1.60
N LYS A 267 -43.95 17.94 -2.42
CA LYS A 267 -43.42 19.29 -2.69
C LYS A 267 -43.76 20.19 -1.48
N GLN A 268 -42.75 20.90 -0.98
CA GLN A 268 -42.87 21.83 0.12
C GLN A 268 -43.15 23.26 -0.39
N LYS A 269 -43.57 24.17 0.50
CA LYS A 269 -43.88 25.59 0.17
C LYS A 269 -42.63 26.35 -0.36
N ASP A 270 -41.43 25.95 0.04
CA ASP A 270 -40.17 26.56 -0.39
C ASP A 270 -39.56 25.91 -1.67
N GLU A 271 -40.40 25.18 -2.41
CA GLU A 271 -40.06 24.43 -3.62
C GLU A 271 -39.05 23.28 -3.42
N THR A 272 -38.75 22.93 -2.18
CA THR A 272 -38.00 21.68 -1.92
C THR A 272 -38.92 20.46 -2.00
N PHE A 273 -38.36 19.32 -2.23
CA PHE A 273 -39.04 18.03 -2.23
C PHE A 273 -38.58 17.22 -1.03
N SER A 274 -39.53 16.71 -0.27
CA SER A 274 -39.27 15.82 0.86
C SER A 274 -39.64 14.40 0.51
N PHE A 275 -38.64 13.51 0.64
CA PHE A 275 -38.87 12.08 0.57
C PHE A 275 -39.06 11.52 1.97
N TYR A 276 -39.93 10.53 2.07
CA TYR A 276 -40.15 9.74 3.26
C TYR A 276 -40.06 8.25 2.87
N ILE A 277 -39.16 7.53 3.50
CA ILE A 277 -38.91 6.10 3.30
C ILE A 277 -39.20 5.40 4.63
N GLY A 278 -40.06 4.39 4.62
CA GLY A 278 -40.64 3.77 5.79
C GLY A 278 -39.68 2.88 6.60
N LYS A 279 -40.22 2.31 7.68
CA LYS A 279 -39.54 1.57 8.74
C LYS A 279 -38.58 0.48 8.23
N ALA A 280 -39.05 -0.44 7.40
CA ALA A 280 -38.26 -1.61 6.99
C ALA A 280 -36.93 -1.22 6.31
N THR A 281 -36.97 -0.24 5.38
CA THR A 281 -35.75 0.25 4.72
C THR A 281 -34.89 1.06 5.67
N ALA A 282 -35.53 1.83 6.60
CA ALA A 282 -34.78 2.60 7.59
C ALA A 282 -34.05 1.72 8.60
N GLU A 283 -34.66 0.63 9.07
CA GLU A 283 -34.02 -0.37 9.94
C GLU A 283 -32.84 -1.04 9.22
N LYS A 284 -33.03 -1.52 7.97
CA LYS A 284 -31.95 -2.10 7.18
C LYS A 284 -30.77 -1.13 7.00
N ALA A 285 -31.04 0.14 6.78
CA ALA A 285 -29.98 1.15 6.66
C ALA A 285 -29.31 1.45 8.01
N LEU A 286 -30.07 1.51 9.11
CA LEU A 286 -29.54 1.71 10.46
C LEU A 286 -28.63 0.56 10.89
N ASP A 287 -28.93 -0.69 10.52
CA ASP A 287 -28.10 -1.85 10.79
C ASP A 287 -26.74 -1.74 10.08
N ILE A 288 -26.69 -1.13 8.89
CA ILE A 288 -25.47 -0.96 8.11
C ILE A 288 -24.61 0.21 8.59
N ILE A 289 -25.21 1.40 8.75
CA ILE A 289 -24.47 2.64 8.99
C ILE A 289 -24.69 3.26 10.36
N GLY A 290 -25.60 2.73 11.16
CA GLY A 290 -25.96 3.25 12.45
C GLY A 290 -26.53 4.68 12.39
N LYS A 291 -26.89 5.22 13.56
CA LYS A 291 -27.37 6.62 13.67
C LYS A 291 -26.29 7.66 13.30
N GLY A 292 -25.02 7.32 13.44
CA GLY A 292 -23.88 8.17 13.06
C GLY A 292 -23.62 8.23 11.56
N LYS A 293 -24.34 7.44 10.76
CA LYS A 293 -24.17 7.29 9.31
C LYS A 293 -22.72 6.94 8.94
N ASN A 294 -22.09 6.02 9.65
CA ASN A 294 -20.73 5.58 9.43
C ASN A 294 -20.69 4.50 8.34
N LEU A 295 -19.96 4.75 7.26
CA LEU A 295 -19.75 3.75 6.22
C LEU A 295 -19.04 2.51 6.79
N PRO A 296 -19.56 1.29 6.54
CA PRO A 296 -18.94 0.09 7.06
C PRO A 296 -17.63 -0.21 6.34
N PRO A 297 -16.55 -0.64 7.05
CA PRO A 297 -15.28 -0.95 6.41
C PRO A 297 -15.36 -2.05 5.35
N TYR A 298 -16.30 -3.02 5.49
CA TYR A 298 -16.45 -4.10 4.51
C TYR A 298 -16.81 -3.60 3.09
N ILE A 299 -17.27 -2.33 2.94
CA ILE A 299 -17.50 -1.70 1.63
C ILE A 299 -16.23 -1.70 0.75
N LEU A 300 -15.05 -1.75 1.37
CA LEU A 300 -13.76 -1.79 0.68
C LEU A 300 -13.51 -3.11 -0.06
N LYS A 301 -14.23 -4.19 0.29
CA LYS A 301 -14.12 -5.50 -0.35
C LYS A 301 -14.98 -5.55 -1.62
N ALA A 302 -14.57 -4.79 -2.63
CA ALA A 302 -15.22 -4.76 -3.93
C ALA A 302 -14.20 -4.46 -5.03
N ASP A 303 -14.57 -4.75 -6.27
CA ASP A 303 -13.79 -4.38 -7.43
C ASP A 303 -13.79 -2.86 -7.66
N SER A 304 -12.83 -2.44 -8.48
CA SER A 304 -12.59 -1.02 -8.74
C SER A 304 -13.78 -0.28 -9.32
N ASP A 305 -14.56 -0.96 -10.18
CA ASP A 305 -15.68 -0.33 -10.87
C ASP A 305 -16.85 -0.13 -9.92
N THR A 306 -17.14 -1.15 -9.10
CA THR A 306 -18.12 -1.06 -8.01
C THR A 306 -17.77 0.07 -7.03
N LEU A 307 -16.51 0.14 -6.58
CA LEU A 307 -16.06 1.21 -5.68
C LEU A 307 -16.21 2.59 -6.33
N ARG A 308 -15.89 2.71 -7.61
CA ARG A 308 -16.03 3.97 -8.37
C ARG A 308 -17.49 4.39 -8.48
N GLU A 309 -18.40 3.46 -8.76
CA GLU A 309 -19.84 3.72 -8.82
C GLU A 309 -20.37 4.25 -7.48
N LEU A 310 -19.96 3.65 -6.37
CA LEU A 310 -20.34 4.09 -5.03
C LEU A 310 -19.81 5.49 -4.71
N ILE A 311 -18.54 5.79 -5.06
CA ILE A 311 -17.94 7.12 -4.88
C ILE A 311 -18.65 8.15 -5.75
N ASP A 312 -18.93 7.83 -7.01
CA ASP A 312 -19.66 8.73 -7.93
C ASP A 312 -21.08 9.02 -7.42
N THR A 313 -21.74 8.03 -6.82
CA THR A 313 -23.03 8.19 -6.15
C THR A 313 -22.91 9.18 -4.98
N TYR A 314 -21.97 9.00 -4.07
CA TYR A 314 -21.73 9.93 -2.97
C TYR A 314 -21.45 11.35 -3.49
N ALA A 315 -20.53 11.46 -4.44
CA ALA A 315 -20.10 12.74 -5.01
C ALA A 315 -21.22 13.43 -5.82
N PHE A 316 -22.18 12.69 -6.35
CA PHE A 316 -23.35 13.26 -7.01
C PHE A 316 -24.19 14.11 -6.06
N PHE A 317 -24.27 13.70 -4.79
CA PHE A 317 -24.99 14.44 -3.74
C PHE A 317 -24.12 15.54 -3.11
N ASP A 318 -22.95 15.18 -2.59
CA ASP A 318 -22.11 16.06 -1.78
C ASP A 318 -20.75 16.42 -2.41
N GLY A 319 -20.52 16.06 -3.67
CA GLY A 319 -19.29 16.37 -4.37
C GLY A 319 -19.38 17.65 -5.20
N CYS A 320 -18.19 18.24 -5.43
CA CYS A 320 -17.99 19.32 -6.39
C CYS A 320 -16.93 18.88 -7.41
N ARG A 321 -17.26 18.99 -8.71
CA ARG A 321 -16.30 18.72 -9.80
C ARG A 321 -15.78 20.07 -10.32
N ASP A 322 -14.46 20.24 -10.28
CA ASP A 322 -13.79 21.38 -10.91
C ASP A 322 -13.67 21.13 -12.42
N LYS A 323 -14.26 22.02 -13.21
CA LYS A 323 -14.32 21.90 -14.68
C LYS A 323 -13.14 22.61 -15.37
N ARG A 324 -12.00 22.81 -14.71
CA ARG A 324 -10.85 23.41 -15.39
C ARG A 324 -10.36 22.51 -16.52
N PRO A 325 -10.09 23.06 -17.72
CA PRO A 325 -9.54 22.30 -18.82
C PRO A 325 -8.24 21.64 -18.37
N ASN A 326 -8.10 20.34 -18.58
CA ASN A 326 -6.94 19.51 -18.24
C ASN A 326 -6.80 19.09 -16.76
N ASN A 327 -7.77 19.35 -15.88
CA ASN A 327 -7.66 18.92 -14.49
C ASN A 327 -9.03 18.63 -13.88
N VAL A 328 -9.56 17.44 -14.14
CA VAL A 328 -10.82 17.01 -13.52
C VAL A 328 -10.52 16.61 -12.07
N VAL A 329 -10.62 17.57 -11.15
CA VAL A 329 -10.52 17.30 -9.71
C VAL A 329 -11.93 17.24 -9.14
N MET A 330 -12.24 16.12 -8.53
CA MET A 330 -13.46 15.97 -7.72
C MET A 330 -13.11 16.24 -6.26
N ASN A 331 -13.88 17.09 -5.61
CA ASN A 331 -13.73 17.38 -4.20
C ASN A 331 -14.98 16.89 -3.44
N ILE A 332 -14.73 16.17 -2.35
CA ILE A 332 -15.76 15.77 -1.39
C ILE A 332 -15.39 16.37 -0.04
N THR A 333 -16.35 16.94 0.67
CA THR A 333 -16.15 17.45 2.03
C THR A 333 -17.13 16.79 2.99
N THR A 334 -16.65 16.46 4.19
CA THR A 334 -17.48 15.86 5.24
C THR A 334 -16.96 16.27 6.62
N VAL A 335 -17.83 16.30 7.61
CA VAL A 335 -17.43 16.48 9.03
C VAL A 335 -17.17 15.15 9.73
N ASN A 336 -17.51 14.04 9.09
CA ASN A 336 -17.30 12.70 9.62
C ASN A 336 -15.91 12.16 9.20
N SER A 337 -14.98 12.11 10.14
CA SER A 337 -13.60 11.64 9.90
C SER A 337 -13.51 10.18 9.47
N HIS A 338 -14.40 9.34 10.01
CA HIS A 338 -14.47 7.93 9.65
C HIS A 338 -14.86 7.77 8.18
N ASN A 339 -15.94 8.45 7.74
CA ASN A 339 -16.37 8.41 6.35
C ASN A 339 -15.32 9.00 5.41
N ALA A 340 -14.64 10.09 5.81
CA ALA A 340 -13.55 10.65 5.04
C ALA A 340 -12.42 9.62 4.80
N SER A 341 -12.07 8.84 5.82
CA SER A 341 -11.05 7.78 5.75
C SER A 341 -11.50 6.61 4.85
N ILE A 342 -12.75 6.16 4.96
CA ILE A 342 -13.29 5.08 4.11
C ILE A 342 -13.40 5.54 2.65
N LEU A 343 -13.93 6.75 2.39
CA LEU A 343 -14.02 7.30 1.04
C LEU A 343 -12.65 7.46 0.39
N GLN A 344 -11.63 7.87 1.15
CA GLN A 344 -10.26 7.90 0.64
C GLN A 344 -9.77 6.52 0.24
N ALA A 345 -9.96 5.51 1.09
CA ALA A 345 -9.58 4.13 0.79
C ALA A 345 -10.29 3.60 -0.47
N MET A 346 -11.60 3.83 -0.61
CA MET A 346 -12.35 3.47 -1.82
C MET A 346 -11.75 4.11 -3.08
N CYS A 347 -11.38 5.40 -3.03
CA CYS A 347 -10.71 6.08 -4.16
C CYS A 347 -9.40 5.38 -4.53
N ILE A 348 -8.56 5.08 -3.54
CA ILE A 348 -7.27 4.43 -3.77
C ILE A 348 -7.43 3.06 -4.43
N LEU A 349 -8.40 2.28 -3.97
CA LEU A 349 -8.72 0.94 -4.48
C LEU A 349 -9.41 0.95 -5.86
N SER A 350 -9.95 2.10 -6.28
CA SER A 350 -10.59 2.29 -7.58
C SER A 350 -9.70 3.01 -8.62
N GLY A 351 -8.40 3.08 -8.37
CA GLY A 351 -7.44 3.71 -9.28
C GLY A 351 -7.48 5.24 -9.29
N MET A 352 -8.02 5.85 -8.26
CA MET A 352 -8.09 7.30 -8.13
C MET A 352 -7.16 7.80 -7.04
N ARG A 353 -6.22 8.70 -7.38
CA ARG A 353 -5.42 9.37 -6.37
C ARG A 353 -6.32 10.29 -5.52
N CYS A 354 -6.22 10.15 -4.21
CA CYS A 354 -6.98 10.94 -3.27
C CYS A 354 -6.09 11.46 -2.14
N VAL A 355 -6.11 12.78 -1.93
CA VAL A 355 -5.45 13.43 -0.79
C VAL A 355 -6.52 13.87 0.18
N LEU A 356 -6.38 13.45 1.45
CA LEU A 356 -7.22 13.85 2.55
C LEU A 356 -6.56 15.00 3.31
N GLY A 357 -7.26 16.12 3.40
CA GLY A 357 -6.90 17.25 4.24
C GLY A 357 -7.96 17.51 5.31
N SER A 358 -7.61 18.26 6.34
CA SER A 358 -8.58 18.74 7.32
C SER A 358 -8.29 20.18 7.73
N HIS A 359 -9.33 20.94 8.00
CA HIS A 359 -9.24 22.31 8.50
C HIS A 359 -10.39 22.58 9.44
N GLU A 360 -10.25 23.59 10.28
CA GLU A 360 -11.39 24.07 11.07
C GLU A 360 -12.37 24.82 10.16
N GLY A 361 -13.64 24.49 10.28
CA GLY A 361 -14.69 25.11 9.47
C GLY A 361 -14.78 26.62 9.73
N ALA A 362 -14.65 27.41 8.68
CA ALA A 362 -14.67 28.87 8.74
C ALA A 362 -16.10 29.45 8.91
N CYS A 363 -17.13 28.62 8.84
CA CYS A 363 -18.53 29.12 8.87
C CYS A 363 -19.03 29.20 10.31
N ASN A 364 -19.04 30.42 10.87
CA ASN A 364 -19.61 30.70 12.18
C ASN A 364 -21.13 30.84 12.16
N THR A 365 -21.78 30.79 11.01
CA THR A 365 -23.23 30.94 10.84
C THR A 365 -23.78 30.00 9.78
N ILE A 366 -24.85 29.27 10.11
CA ILE A 366 -25.63 28.47 9.16
C ILE A 366 -27.02 29.04 9.14
N ARG A 367 -27.53 29.48 7.96
CA ARG A 367 -28.83 30.11 7.78
C ARG A 367 -29.09 31.26 8.78
N GLY A 368 -28.07 32.13 8.99
CA GLY A 368 -28.15 33.28 9.90
C GLY A 368 -28.07 32.97 11.39
N LYS A 369 -27.95 31.70 11.79
CA LYS A 369 -27.74 31.30 13.19
C LYS A 369 -26.29 31.01 13.47
N LYS A 370 -25.71 31.59 14.54
CA LYS A 370 -24.34 31.29 15.00
C LYS A 370 -24.20 29.81 15.35
N VAL A 371 -23.21 29.15 14.77
CA VAL A 371 -22.82 27.80 15.16
C VAL A 371 -21.97 27.88 16.43
N LYS A 372 -22.42 27.23 17.51
CA LYS A 372 -21.81 27.32 18.84
C LYS A 372 -20.39 26.74 18.92
N LYS A 373 -19.96 25.91 17.94
CA LYS A 373 -18.62 25.30 17.90
C LYS A 373 -18.20 25.08 16.45
N ALA A 374 -17.00 25.54 16.07
CA ALA A 374 -16.40 25.21 14.79
C ALA A 374 -16.22 23.68 14.71
N GLN A 375 -16.74 23.06 13.65
CA GLN A 375 -16.52 21.64 13.38
C GLN A 375 -15.33 21.47 12.48
N ARG A 376 -14.51 20.45 12.75
CA ARG A 376 -13.43 20.07 11.83
C ARG A 376 -14.03 19.51 10.55
N VAL A 377 -13.58 20.04 9.42
CA VAL A 377 -14.01 19.63 8.08
C VAL A 377 -12.89 18.84 7.44
N TYR A 378 -13.23 17.70 6.86
CA TYR A 378 -12.34 16.84 6.10
C TYR A 378 -12.63 17.02 4.61
N SER A 379 -11.57 17.22 3.83
CA SER A 379 -11.66 17.48 2.39
C SER A 379 -10.84 16.44 1.62
N LEU A 380 -11.52 15.74 0.73
CA LEU A 380 -10.92 14.79 -0.20
C LEU A 380 -10.72 15.46 -1.55
N SER A 381 -9.48 15.57 -2.00
CA SER A 381 -9.14 16.03 -3.34
C SER A 381 -8.82 14.83 -4.21
N ILE A 382 -9.71 14.50 -5.14
CA ILE A 382 -9.72 13.27 -5.93
C ILE A 382 -9.36 13.57 -7.37
N CYS A 383 -8.37 12.84 -7.92
CA CYS A 383 -7.94 12.92 -9.31
C CYS A 383 -8.21 11.58 -9.99
N PRO A 384 -9.30 11.47 -10.79
CA PRO A 384 -9.80 10.17 -11.27
C PRO A 384 -8.85 9.42 -12.21
N ASP A 385 -7.93 10.11 -12.88
CA ASP A 385 -7.10 9.52 -13.95
C ASP A 385 -5.61 9.48 -13.61
N LEU A 386 -5.24 9.73 -12.34
CA LEU A 386 -3.85 9.80 -11.92
C LEU A 386 -3.49 8.72 -10.89
N THR A 387 -2.66 7.79 -11.32
CA THR A 387 -2.14 6.69 -10.50
C THR A 387 -0.81 6.99 -9.81
N SER A 388 -0.24 8.20 -9.99
CA SER A 388 1.06 8.54 -9.40
C SER A 388 1.18 10.01 -9.05
N SER A 389 1.97 10.29 -8.04
CA SER A 389 2.43 11.63 -7.70
C SER A 389 3.87 11.83 -8.16
N LYS A 390 4.18 13.03 -8.65
CA LYS A 390 5.56 13.45 -8.90
C LYS A 390 6.13 14.05 -7.63
N PHE A 391 7.38 13.74 -7.37
CA PHE A 391 8.12 14.35 -6.29
C PHE A 391 9.26 15.21 -6.87
N LYS A 392 9.63 16.27 -6.16
CA LYS A 392 10.74 17.15 -6.50
C LYS A 392 11.90 16.91 -5.52
N GLU A 393 13.12 17.14 -5.97
CA GLU A 393 14.35 17.02 -5.16
C GLU A 393 14.27 17.82 -3.84
N GLU A 394 13.67 19.02 -3.91
CA GLU A 394 13.50 19.93 -2.75
C GLU A 394 12.55 19.42 -1.68
N SER A 395 11.87 18.31 -1.93
CA SER A 395 10.93 17.69 -0.98
C SER A 395 11.56 16.59 -0.14
N SER A 396 12.88 16.40 -0.22
CA SER A 396 13.61 15.36 0.51
C SER A 396 14.30 15.95 1.72
N GLU A 397 14.12 15.35 2.89
CA GLU A 397 14.80 15.73 4.13
C GLU A 397 15.18 14.49 4.95
N ILE A 398 16.26 14.59 5.71
CA ILE A 398 16.64 13.58 6.71
C ILE A 398 16.11 14.06 8.06
N VAL A 399 15.43 13.17 8.77
CA VAL A 399 14.80 13.45 10.07
C VAL A 399 15.50 12.61 11.13
N GLU A 400 16.03 13.24 12.15
CA GLU A 400 16.49 12.55 13.36
C GLU A 400 15.25 11.98 14.07
N TYR A 401 15.28 10.69 14.36
CA TYR A 401 14.13 9.99 14.91
C TYR A 401 14.56 9.10 16.09
N ASN A 402 13.82 9.20 17.17
CA ASN A 402 13.96 8.32 18.33
C ASN A 402 12.57 7.86 18.74
N GLY A 403 12.21 6.65 18.35
CA GLY A 403 10.87 6.10 18.56
C GLY A 403 10.74 4.71 17.96
N GLU A 404 9.51 4.20 17.95
CA GLU A 404 9.22 2.90 17.34
C GLU A 404 9.03 3.04 15.84
N VAL A 405 9.73 2.21 15.07
CA VAL A 405 9.47 2.02 13.65
C VAL A 405 8.84 0.66 13.42
N TRP A 406 7.97 0.56 12.40
CA TRP A 406 7.20 -0.64 12.17
C TRP A 406 6.94 -0.93 10.70
N CYS A 407 6.60 -2.18 10.39
CA CYS A 407 6.21 -2.65 9.08
C CYS A 407 5.43 -3.96 9.22
N ILE A 408 4.85 -4.43 8.13
CA ILE A 408 4.23 -5.75 8.03
C ILE A 408 4.91 -6.59 6.96
N ARG A 409 4.63 -7.90 6.97
CA ARG A 409 4.87 -8.81 5.85
C ARG A 409 3.56 -9.36 5.32
N ASP A 410 3.49 -9.48 4.00
CA ASP A 410 2.42 -10.14 3.25
C ASP A 410 2.99 -10.87 2.03
N ASP A 411 2.17 -11.64 1.33
CA ASP A 411 2.60 -12.50 0.21
C ASP A 411 2.98 -11.72 -1.07
N ASN A 412 2.58 -10.46 -1.20
CA ASN A 412 2.87 -9.64 -2.39
C ASN A 412 4.07 -8.69 -2.19
N ASP A 413 4.70 -8.70 -1.02
CA ASP A 413 5.80 -7.80 -0.65
C ASP A 413 5.50 -6.31 -0.81
N THR A 414 4.23 -5.92 -0.71
CA THR A 414 3.80 -4.54 -0.88
C THR A 414 2.78 -4.15 0.17
N VAL A 415 2.66 -2.85 0.42
CA VAL A 415 1.74 -2.30 1.41
C VAL A 415 1.21 -0.95 0.97
N ILE A 416 -0.06 -0.68 1.23
CA ILE A 416 -0.67 0.63 0.98
C ILE A 416 -0.61 1.41 2.27
N ILE A 417 0.16 2.50 2.27
CA ILE A 417 0.37 3.34 3.44
C ILE A 417 -0.30 4.70 3.29
N ARG A 418 -0.66 5.28 4.43
CA ARG A 418 -1.12 6.66 4.55
C ARG A 418 -0.30 7.40 5.61
N ARG A 419 0.16 8.60 5.29
CA ARG A 419 0.76 9.51 6.27
C ARG A 419 0.27 10.94 6.00
N ASN A 420 -0.20 11.62 7.04
CA ASN A 420 -0.77 12.98 6.93
C ASN A 420 -1.81 13.11 5.79
N GLY A 421 -2.65 12.07 5.59
CA GLY A 421 -3.67 12.04 4.55
C GLY A 421 -3.17 11.85 3.10
N ARG A 422 -1.86 11.55 2.90
CA ARG A 422 -1.24 11.21 1.60
C ARG A 422 -1.02 9.72 1.54
N VAL A 423 -1.37 9.12 0.41
CA VAL A 423 -1.30 7.67 0.22
C VAL A 423 -0.26 7.32 -0.82
N THR A 424 0.52 6.28 -0.51
CA THR A 424 1.45 5.65 -1.47
C THR A 424 1.43 4.13 -1.29
N ILE A 425 1.75 3.41 -2.37
CA ILE A 425 1.99 1.97 -2.34
C ILE A 425 3.50 1.76 -2.24
N GLN A 426 3.93 1.02 -1.24
CA GLN A 426 5.33 0.80 -0.89
C GLN A 426 5.67 -0.68 -0.89
N GLY A 427 6.97 -1.00 -0.91
CA GLY A 427 7.42 -2.36 -0.67
C GLY A 427 7.48 -2.70 0.82
N ASN A 428 7.60 -3.98 1.14
CA ASN A 428 7.89 -4.47 2.47
C ASN A 428 9.16 -5.37 2.50
N CYS A 429 9.37 -6.16 3.54
CA CYS A 429 10.60 -6.92 3.74
C CYS A 429 10.60 -8.26 3.02
N LYS A 430 11.76 -8.64 2.43
CA LYS A 430 12.00 -9.93 1.76
C LYS A 430 13.07 -10.74 2.47
N GLY A 431 12.87 -12.06 2.60
CA GLY A 431 13.85 -13.02 3.08
C GLY A 431 14.28 -13.97 1.95
N GLU A 432 15.30 -13.61 1.18
CA GLU A 432 15.67 -14.34 -0.05
C GLU A 432 17.18 -14.67 -0.14
N ALA A 433 17.85 -14.93 1.00
CA ALA A 433 19.29 -15.11 0.99
C ALA A 433 19.79 -16.16 1.98
N ALA A 434 20.97 -16.73 1.70
CA ALA A 434 21.72 -17.61 2.59
C ALA A 434 23.23 -17.31 2.57
N ASP A 435 23.87 -17.50 3.71
CA ASP A 435 25.31 -17.42 3.87
C ASP A 435 25.90 -18.85 3.80
N VAL A 436 26.75 -19.10 2.81
CA VAL A 436 27.37 -20.39 2.54
C VAL A 436 28.81 -20.36 2.96
N ALA A 437 29.17 -21.17 3.95
CA ALA A 437 30.57 -21.34 4.39
C ALA A 437 31.38 -22.03 3.34
N CYS A 438 32.63 -21.58 3.15
CA CYS A 438 33.59 -22.21 2.27
C CYS A 438 35.03 -21.78 2.62
N ASP A 439 35.98 -22.64 2.32
CA ASP A 439 37.42 -22.38 2.54
C ASP A 439 37.97 -21.29 1.60
N ASN A 440 37.41 -21.20 0.39
CA ASN A 440 37.80 -20.21 -0.60
C ASN A 440 36.58 -19.50 -1.21
N PRO A 441 36.13 -18.36 -0.62
CA PRO A 441 35.00 -17.59 -1.12
C PRO A 441 35.18 -17.09 -2.57
N TYR A 442 36.39 -16.81 -2.99
CA TYR A 442 36.67 -16.37 -4.36
C TYR A 442 36.40 -17.47 -5.38
N GLU A 443 36.95 -18.67 -5.16
CA GLU A 443 36.73 -19.81 -6.05
C GLU A 443 35.27 -20.21 -6.14
N LEU A 444 34.57 -20.23 -5.00
CA LEU A 444 33.11 -20.53 -4.96
C LEU A 444 32.29 -19.51 -5.76
N ALA A 445 32.61 -18.23 -5.60
CA ALA A 445 31.95 -17.15 -6.32
C ALA A 445 32.29 -17.14 -7.82
N SER A 446 33.57 -17.44 -8.18
CA SER A 446 34.03 -17.60 -9.57
C SER A 446 33.26 -18.72 -10.27
N LEU A 447 33.18 -19.87 -9.63
CA LEU A 447 32.40 -21.00 -10.16
C LEU A 447 30.93 -20.67 -10.37
N ALA A 448 30.30 -19.99 -9.41
CA ALA A 448 28.91 -19.55 -9.56
C ALA A 448 28.71 -18.59 -10.74
N LYS A 449 29.69 -17.71 -11.00
CA LYS A 449 29.70 -16.80 -12.16
C LYS A 449 29.94 -17.56 -13.46
N GLU A 450 30.93 -18.48 -13.53
CA GLU A 450 31.25 -19.30 -14.69
C GLU A 450 30.06 -20.18 -15.11
N LEU A 451 29.37 -20.78 -14.17
CA LEU A 451 28.14 -21.55 -14.38
C LEU A 451 26.94 -20.70 -14.75
N ASN A 452 27.09 -19.38 -14.77
CA ASN A 452 26.02 -18.42 -15.02
C ASN A 452 24.77 -18.65 -14.16
N LEU A 453 24.93 -19.02 -12.88
CA LEU A 453 23.84 -19.36 -11.98
C LEU A 453 22.89 -18.17 -11.76
N SER A 454 21.64 -18.44 -11.44
CA SER A 454 20.56 -17.44 -11.33
C SER A 454 20.53 -16.75 -9.97
N TYR A 455 21.66 -16.15 -9.53
CA TYR A 455 21.70 -15.34 -8.31
C TYR A 455 21.32 -13.88 -8.56
N ASP A 456 20.73 -13.22 -7.56
CA ASP A 456 20.49 -11.77 -7.60
C ASP A 456 21.73 -11.01 -7.11
N GLN A 457 22.29 -11.41 -5.96
CA GLN A 457 23.57 -10.90 -5.45
C GLN A 457 24.47 -12.03 -4.95
N MET A 458 25.76 -11.85 -5.12
CA MET A 458 26.81 -12.52 -4.38
C MET A 458 27.62 -11.49 -3.61
N ILE A 459 27.87 -11.72 -2.31
CA ILE A 459 28.75 -10.87 -1.51
C ILE A 459 29.83 -11.73 -0.88
N LEU A 460 31.08 -11.47 -1.22
CA LEU A 460 32.21 -12.21 -0.69
C LEU A 460 32.60 -11.68 0.68
N TYR A 461 32.62 -12.56 1.66
CA TYR A 461 33.13 -12.36 3.01
C TYR A 461 34.42 -13.18 3.20
N PRO A 462 35.19 -12.98 4.28
CA PRO A 462 36.43 -13.70 4.50
C PRO A 462 36.32 -15.22 4.53
N THR A 463 35.20 -15.77 5.00
CA THR A 463 34.98 -17.20 5.28
C THR A 463 33.67 -17.76 4.71
N PHE A 464 32.93 -16.96 3.97
CA PHE A 464 31.68 -17.39 3.36
C PHE A 464 31.30 -16.50 2.17
N VAL A 465 30.36 -16.96 1.36
CA VAL A 465 29.71 -16.17 0.32
C VAL A 465 28.24 -16.04 0.64
N HIS A 466 27.74 -14.82 0.62
CA HIS A 466 26.32 -14.52 0.69
C HIS A 466 25.69 -14.65 -0.69
N PHE A 467 24.73 -15.54 -0.85
CA PHE A 467 23.95 -15.71 -2.07
C PHE A 467 22.52 -15.27 -1.85
N SER A 468 21.99 -14.47 -2.76
CA SER A 468 20.56 -14.19 -2.82
C SER A 468 19.97 -14.54 -4.18
N HIS A 469 18.70 -14.95 -4.18
CA HIS A 469 17.93 -15.24 -5.38
C HIS A 469 16.50 -14.71 -5.19
N LYS A 470 16.03 -13.89 -6.11
CA LYS A 470 14.66 -13.39 -6.07
C LYS A 470 13.69 -14.45 -6.57
N LEU A 471 12.69 -14.78 -5.78
CA LEU A 471 11.62 -15.67 -6.21
C LEU A 471 10.90 -15.09 -7.45
N ASN A 472 10.68 -13.78 -7.46
CA ASN A 472 10.02 -13.07 -8.56
C ASN A 472 10.90 -11.95 -9.11
N GLY A 473 10.98 -11.82 -10.44
CA GLY A 473 11.68 -10.74 -11.12
C GLY A 473 13.07 -11.11 -11.66
N LYS A 474 13.72 -10.15 -12.30
CA LYS A 474 15.03 -10.32 -12.93
C LYS A 474 16.13 -10.34 -11.89
N GLN A 475 17.00 -11.34 -11.95
CA GLN A 475 18.21 -11.43 -11.14
C GLN A 475 19.24 -10.40 -11.61
N ARG A 476 19.79 -9.59 -10.69
CA ARG A 476 20.74 -8.49 -11.02
C ARG A 476 22.14 -8.97 -11.34
N LYS A 477 22.50 -10.20 -10.95
CA LYS A 477 23.85 -10.77 -11.12
C LYS A 477 24.96 -9.90 -10.50
N LYS A 478 24.64 -9.23 -9.38
CA LYS A 478 25.56 -8.27 -8.76
C LYS A 478 26.57 -8.99 -7.87
N ILE A 479 27.87 -8.73 -8.08
CA ILE A 479 28.96 -9.22 -7.24
C ILE A 479 29.47 -8.06 -6.38
N LEU A 480 29.62 -8.29 -5.09
CA LEU A 480 30.06 -7.31 -4.10
C LEU A 480 31.13 -7.93 -3.20
N TYR A 481 31.95 -7.08 -2.61
CA TYR A 481 32.98 -7.48 -1.67
C TYR A 481 32.75 -6.78 -0.34
N ASN A 482 32.66 -7.58 0.73
CA ASN A 482 32.57 -7.01 2.07
C ASN A 482 33.89 -6.25 2.41
N TRP A 483 33.79 -5.21 3.22
CA TRP A 483 34.95 -4.40 3.59
C TRP A 483 36.06 -5.19 4.34
N ARG A 484 35.71 -6.27 5.03
CA ARG A 484 36.66 -7.21 5.67
C ARG A 484 37.29 -8.20 4.72
N TYR A 485 36.73 -8.36 3.52
CA TYR A 485 37.25 -9.27 2.50
C TYR A 485 38.53 -8.69 1.88
N LYS A 486 39.66 -9.37 2.07
CA LYS A 486 40.97 -8.93 1.60
C LYS A 486 41.51 -9.74 0.39
N GLY A 487 40.70 -10.65 -0.15
CA GLY A 487 41.03 -11.44 -1.32
C GLY A 487 40.91 -10.65 -2.64
N LYS A 488 41.08 -11.37 -3.75
CA LYS A 488 40.96 -10.85 -5.11
C LYS A 488 39.58 -10.26 -5.38
N LYS A 489 39.48 -9.14 -6.11
CA LYS A 489 38.23 -8.38 -6.34
C LYS A 489 37.96 -8.11 -7.82
N ASP A 490 38.21 -9.07 -8.68
CA ASP A 490 38.11 -8.98 -10.15
C ASP A 490 37.00 -9.88 -10.76
N LEU A 491 36.07 -10.37 -9.95
CA LEU A 491 34.92 -11.16 -10.41
C LEU A 491 33.84 -10.32 -11.10
#